data_a355cbf55d3ac73e453c5b761ee1c8e7
#
_entry.id   a355cbf55d3ac73e453c5b761ee1c8e7
#
_cell.length_a   1.000
_cell.length_b   1.000
_cell.length_c   1.000
_cell.angle_alpha   90.00
_cell.angle_beta   90.00
_cell.angle_gamma   90.00
#
_symmetry.space_group_name_H-M   'P 1'
#
loop_
_entity.id
_entity.type
_entity.pdbx_description
1 polymer ?
#
loop_
_entity_poly.entity_id
_entity_poly.type
_entity_poly.pdbx_seq_one_letter_code
_entity_poly.pdbx_strand_id
1 'polypeptide(L)'
;MYDLLIKNGRIADGSGMPSFIADVGIVEGRITDIGHLGTSARQVIDASGLVVAPGFIDNHCHFDAQITWDPLCTFSPQHGVTTV
;
A
#
# COMPACT_ATOMS: atom_id res chain seq x y z
N MET A 1 -9.12 12.79 -12.23
CA MET A 1 -8.79 13.11 -10.83
C MET A 1 -8.68 11.82 -10.01
N TYR A 2 -7.62 11.70 -9.24
CA TYR A 2 -7.41 10.51 -8.41
C TYR A 2 -8.25 10.58 -7.13
N ASP A 3 -8.66 9.43 -6.62
CA ASP A 3 -9.28 9.35 -5.30
C ASP A 3 -8.24 9.52 -4.20
N LEU A 4 -7.05 8.93 -4.40
CA LEU A 4 -5.91 9.02 -3.50
C LEU A 4 -4.65 9.18 -4.32
N LEU A 5 -3.78 10.07 -3.89
CA LEU A 5 -2.48 10.28 -4.49
C LEU A 5 -1.41 10.19 -3.39
N ILE A 6 -0.47 9.28 -3.57
CA ILE A 6 0.68 9.13 -2.67
C ILE A 6 1.87 9.79 -3.34
N LYS A 7 2.39 10.85 -2.74
CA LYS A 7 3.40 11.73 -3.35
C LYS A 7 4.80 11.45 -2.82
N ASN A 8 5.77 11.47 -3.74
CA ASN A 8 7.20 11.55 -3.41
C ASN A 8 7.71 10.36 -2.60
N GLY A 9 7.09 9.20 -2.75
CA GLY A 9 7.53 7.99 -2.06
C GLY A 9 8.67 7.29 -2.80
N ARG A 10 9.46 6.52 -2.06
CA ARG A 10 10.41 5.60 -2.65
C ARG A 10 9.67 4.29 -2.96
N ILE A 11 9.48 4.03 -4.22
CA ILE A 11 8.66 2.90 -4.69
C ILE A 11 9.52 1.63 -4.72
N ALA A 12 9.12 0.64 -3.94
CA ALA A 12 9.66 -0.72 -3.99
C ALA A 12 8.53 -1.63 -4.47
N ASP A 13 8.52 -1.96 -5.75
CA ASP A 13 7.36 -2.57 -6.40
C ASP A 13 7.31 -4.10 -6.31
N GLY A 14 8.31 -4.71 -5.68
CA GLY A 14 8.37 -6.17 -5.54
C GLY A 14 8.93 -6.90 -6.76
N SER A 15 9.36 -6.17 -7.79
CA SER A 15 9.88 -6.76 -9.03
C SER A 15 11.34 -7.22 -8.93
N GLY A 16 12.04 -6.87 -7.86
CA GLY A 16 13.48 -7.06 -7.73
C GLY A 16 14.32 -5.95 -8.37
N MET A 17 13.68 -4.99 -9.00
CA MET A 17 14.35 -3.81 -9.56
C MET A 17 14.70 -2.81 -8.46
N PRO A 18 15.71 -1.93 -8.67
CA PRO A 18 16.01 -0.87 -7.71
C PRO A 18 14.80 0.01 -7.45
N SER A 19 14.67 0.51 -6.21
CA SER A 19 13.63 1.45 -5.85
C SER A 19 13.83 2.80 -6.54
N PHE A 20 12.75 3.54 -6.72
CA PHE A 20 12.77 4.85 -7.38
C PHE A 20 11.77 5.79 -6.69
N ILE A 21 11.98 7.10 -6.86
CA ILE A 21 11.08 8.11 -6.30
C ILE A 21 9.97 8.41 -7.29
N ALA A 22 8.72 8.27 -6.86
CA ALA A 22 7.57 8.54 -7.71
C ALA A 22 6.30 8.75 -6.88
N ASP A 23 5.23 9.12 -7.57
CA ASP A 23 3.88 9.22 -7.02
C ASP A 23 3.07 8.00 -7.43
N VAL A 24 2.07 7.64 -6.62
CA VAL A 24 1.13 6.55 -6.92
C VAL A 24 -0.28 7.12 -6.95
N GLY A 25 -0.97 6.97 -8.08
CA GLY A 25 -2.35 7.39 -8.25
C GLY A 25 -3.31 6.22 -8.13
N ILE A 26 -4.36 6.39 -7.34
CA ILE A 26 -5.33 5.36 -7.03
C ILE A 26 -6.72 5.85 -7.38
N VAL A 27 -7.47 5.03 -8.13
CA VAL A 27 -8.87 5.27 -8.50
C VAL A 27 -9.67 4.00 -8.19
N GLU A 28 -10.75 4.14 -7.44
CA GLU A 28 -11.66 3.03 -7.09
C GLU A 28 -10.93 1.82 -6.50
N GLY A 29 -9.97 2.09 -5.61
CA GLY A 29 -9.20 1.05 -4.94
C GLY A 29 -8.12 0.38 -5.80
N ARG A 30 -7.88 0.89 -7.01
CA ARG A 30 -6.87 0.34 -7.93
C ARG A 30 -5.77 1.35 -8.20
N ILE A 31 -4.54 0.88 -8.28
CA ILE A 31 -3.40 1.68 -8.73
C ILE A 31 -3.53 1.84 -10.25
N THR A 32 -3.71 3.09 -10.69
CA THR A 32 -3.88 3.38 -12.12
C THR A 32 -2.62 3.96 -12.76
N ASP A 33 -1.81 4.67 -12.00
CA ASP A 33 -0.62 5.34 -12.51
C ASP A 33 0.49 5.36 -11.47
N ILE A 34 1.73 5.25 -11.93
CA ILE A 34 2.94 5.46 -11.12
C ILE A 34 3.88 6.37 -11.92
N GLY A 35 4.27 7.49 -11.35
CA GLY A 35 5.14 8.46 -12.01
C GLY A 35 5.05 9.83 -11.35
N HIS A 36 5.19 10.88 -12.12
CA HIS A 36 5.04 12.26 -11.63
C HIS A 36 3.63 12.74 -11.97
N LEU A 37 2.72 12.74 -11.00
CA LEU A 37 1.28 12.79 -11.24
C LEU A 37 0.61 14.11 -10.82
N GLY A 38 1.37 15.13 -10.41
CA GLY A 38 0.78 16.39 -9.98
C GLY A 38 0.07 16.26 -8.62
N THR A 39 -1.04 16.99 -8.42
CA THR A 39 -1.73 17.05 -7.13
C THR A 39 -3.26 16.95 -7.25
N SER A 40 -3.78 16.56 -8.39
CA SER A 40 -5.23 16.51 -8.63
C SER A 40 -5.83 15.23 -8.06
N ALA A 41 -6.18 15.25 -6.78
CA ALA A 41 -6.75 14.11 -6.07
C ALA A 41 -7.68 14.58 -4.95
N ARG A 42 -8.59 13.70 -4.53
CA ARG A 42 -9.46 13.96 -3.37
C ARG A 42 -8.67 13.95 -2.07
N GLN A 43 -7.66 13.09 -2.00
CA GLN A 43 -6.80 12.98 -0.84
C GLN A 43 -5.36 12.81 -1.30
N VAL A 44 -4.44 13.51 -0.66
CA VAL A 44 -3.01 13.44 -0.97
C VAL A 44 -2.27 13.03 0.30
N ILE A 45 -1.42 12.02 0.18
CA ILE A 45 -0.51 11.59 1.24
C ILE A 45 0.91 11.95 0.81
N ASP A 46 1.62 12.72 1.63
CA ASP A 46 3.03 13.01 1.41
C ASP A 46 3.87 11.87 2.00
N ALA A 47 4.50 11.10 1.12
CA ALA A 47 5.34 9.97 1.50
C ALA A 47 6.84 10.29 1.41
N SER A 48 7.21 11.57 1.43
CA SER A 48 8.62 12.00 1.41
C SER A 48 9.40 11.34 2.55
N GLY A 49 10.50 10.68 2.22
CA GLY A 49 11.32 9.96 3.20
C GLY A 49 10.78 8.59 3.60
N LEU A 50 9.67 8.16 3.02
CA LEU A 50 9.05 6.87 3.32
C LEU A 50 9.17 5.92 2.12
N VAL A 51 9.10 4.63 2.40
CA VAL A 51 9.04 3.58 1.38
C VAL A 51 7.59 3.22 1.12
N VAL A 52 7.20 3.20 -0.16
CA VAL A 52 5.89 2.73 -0.61
C VAL A 52 6.09 1.35 -1.24
N ALA A 53 5.49 0.33 -0.65
CA ALA A 53 5.66 -1.05 -1.06
C ALA A 53 4.31 -1.78 -1.00
N PRO A 54 4.16 -2.91 -1.73
CA PRO A 54 2.99 -3.77 -1.53
C PRO A 54 2.91 -4.27 -0.09
N GLY A 55 1.69 -4.54 0.37
CA GLY A 55 1.49 -5.18 1.66
C GLY A 55 2.10 -6.59 1.68
N PHE A 56 2.48 -7.05 2.87
CA PHE A 56 3.07 -8.37 3.02
C PHE A 56 2.03 -9.47 2.83
N ILE A 57 2.46 -10.59 2.25
CA ILE A 57 1.68 -11.83 2.16
C ILE A 57 2.19 -12.77 3.24
N ASP A 58 1.32 -13.15 4.16
CA ASP A 58 1.67 -14.06 5.25
C ASP A 58 1.22 -15.48 4.90
N ASN A 59 2.18 -16.33 4.56
CA ASN A 59 1.92 -17.72 4.15
C ASN A 59 1.81 -18.68 5.33
N HIS A 60 2.16 -18.26 6.54
CA HIS A 60 2.15 -19.09 7.73
C HIS A 60 1.55 -18.32 8.89
N CYS A 61 0.25 -18.47 9.10
CA CYS A 61 -0.49 -17.79 10.16
C CYS A 61 -1.54 -18.75 10.75
N HIS A 62 -2.08 -18.37 11.91
CA HIS A 62 -3.02 -19.21 12.66
C HIS A 62 -4.36 -18.48 12.86
N PHE A 63 -4.95 -18.03 11.75
CA PHE A 63 -6.21 -17.30 11.76
C PHE A 63 -7.44 -18.21 11.81
N ASP A 64 -7.28 -19.52 11.64
CA ASP A 64 -8.38 -20.49 11.70
C ASP A 64 -9.16 -20.39 13.02
N ALA A 65 -8.50 -20.11 14.12
CA ALA A 65 -9.15 -19.85 15.41
C ALA A 65 -9.37 -18.36 15.68
N GLN A 66 -8.42 -17.50 15.32
CA GLN A 66 -8.47 -16.06 15.60
C GLN A 66 -9.67 -15.40 14.95
N ILE A 67 -10.03 -15.80 13.73
CA ILE A 67 -11.10 -15.17 12.96
C ILE A 67 -12.46 -15.28 13.66
N THR A 68 -12.63 -16.19 14.59
CA THR A 68 -13.88 -16.37 15.34
C THR A 68 -14.09 -15.26 16.39
N TRP A 69 -13.02 -14.65 16.91
CA TRP A 69 -13.10 -13.56 17.89
C TRP A 69 -12.53 -12.25 17.39
N ASP A 70 -11.74 -12.27 16.32
CA ASP A 70 -11.22 -11.08 15.66
C ASP A 70 -11.39 -11.21 14.14
N PRO A 71 -12.63 -11.02 13.62
CA PRO A 71 -12.90 -11.21 12.18
C PRO A 71 -12.14 -10.21 11.30
N LEU A 72 -11.67 -9.09 11.81
CA LEU A 72 -10.87 -8.13 11.06
C LEU A 72 -9.38 -8.51 11.02
N CYS A 73 -8.96 -9.50 11.81
CA CYS A 73 -7.57 -9.93 11.91
C CYS A 73 -6.63 -8.73 12.12
N THR A 74 -6.96 -7.87 13.08
CA THR A 74 -6.41 -6.53 13.22
C THR A 74 -4.90 -6.49 13.45
N PHE A 75 -4.35 -7.54 14.08
CA PHE A 75 -2.91 -7.58 14.37
C PHE A 75 -2.07 -7.56 13.08
N SER A 76 -2.41 -8.37 12.08
CA SER A 76 -1.64 -8.50 10.83
C SER A 76 -1.65 -7.22 9.99
N PRO A 77 -2.80 -6.55 9.73
CA PRO A 77 -2.80 -5.29 8.99
C PRO A 77 -1.99 -4.18 9.67
N GLN A 78 -1.97 -4.13 10.99
CA GLN A 78 -1.18 -3.15 11.74
C GLN A 78 0.32 -3.33 11.54
N HIS A 79 0.78 -4.51 11.13
CA HIS A 79 2.17 -4.82 10.82
C HIS A 79 2.46 -4.87 9.32
N GLY A 80 1.55 -4.37 8.48
CA GLY A 80 1.74 -4.29 7.04
C GLY A 80 1.36 -5.54 6.27
N VAL A 81 0.71 -6.51 6.91
CA VAL A 81 0.23 -7.72 6.24
C VAL A 81 -1.13 -7.45 5.62
N THR A 82 -1.26 -7.67 4.31
CA THR A 82 -2.50 -7.45 3.56
C THR A 82 -3.11 -8.72 3.00
N THR A 83 -2.39 -9.83 3.01
CA THR A 83 -2.86 -11.13 2.52
C THR A 83 -2.42 -12.23 3.48
N VAL A 84 -3.34 -13.09 3.84
CA VAL A 84 -3.08 -14.22 4.73
C VAL A 84 -3.50 -15.53 4.07
#